data_cce14e9a668b174d14335c79b3e7f116
#
_entry.id   cce14e9a668b174d14335c79b3e7f116
#
_cell.length_a   1.000
_cell.length_b   1.000
_cell.length_c   1.000
_cell.angle_alpha   90.00
_cell.angle_beta   90.00
_cell.angle_gamma   90.00
#
_symmetry.space_group_name_H-M   'P 1'
#
loop_
_entity.id
_entity.type
_entity.pdbx_description
1 polymer ?
#
loop_
_entity_poly.entity_id
_entity_poly.type
_entity_poly.pdbx_seq_one_letter_code
_entity_poly.pdbx_strand_id
1 'polypeptide(L)' 'MNNIAKERAALGMTQEQLAQVFGWRQSRLSNYETGLRQPGLHECRTIVETLNKLGRECTLDSVFPPGDNADGNVTE' A
#
# COMPACT_ATOMS: atom_id res chain seq x y z
N MET A 1 1.51 -9.60 4.42
CA MET A 1 2.17 -8.32 4.38
C MET A 1 2.11 -7.77 2.97
N ASN A 2 2.15 -6.48 2.80
CA ASN A 2 2.05 -5.89 1.49
C ASN A 2 3.37 -5.28 1.05
N ASN A 3 3.39 -4.77 -0.16
CA ASN A 3 4.61 -4.22 -0.75
C ASN A 3 4.58 -2.70 -0.87
N ILE A 4 3.76 -2.02 -0.07
CA ILE A 4 3.69 -0.57 -0.13
C ILE A 4 5.06 0.04 0.18
N ALA A 5 5.69 -0.41 1.26
CA ALA A 5 7.00 0.13 1.64
C ALA A 5 8.04 -0.12 0.58
N LYS A 6 7.99 -1.28 -0.07
CA LYS A 6 8.92 -1.61 -1.13
C LYS A 6 8.75 -0.67 -2.32
N GLU A 7 7.51 -0.41 -2.71
CA GLU A 7 7.25 0.50 -3.82
C GLU A 7 7.65 1.93 -3.46
N ARG A 8 7.37 2.32 -2.21
CA ARG A 8 7.76 3.63 -1.73
C ARG A 8 9.28 3.80 -1.76
N ALA A 9 10.00 2.78 -1.30
CA ALA A 9 11.46 2.84 -1.30
C ALA A 9 12.01 2.94 -2.71
N ALA A 10 11.39 2.25 -3.65
CA ALA A 10 11.80 2.33 -5.04
C ALA A 10 11.61 3.73 -5.62
N LEU A 11 10.67 4.49 -5.06
CA LEU A 11 10.47 5.88 -5.47
C LEU A 11 11.39 6.84 -4.73
N GLY A 12 12.16 6.35 -3.76
CA GLY A 12 13.03 7.21 -2.97
C GLY A 12 12.27 8.12 -2.02
N MET A 13 11.09 7.73 -1.60
CA MET A 13 10.24 8.58 -0.76
C MET A 13 10.20 8.08 0.66
N THR A 14 10.11 9.03 1.60
CA THR A 14 9.87 8.69 3.00
C THR A 14 8.39 8.41 3.19
N GLN A 15 8.05 7.79 4.32
CA GLN A 15 6.65 7.58 4.67
C GLN A 15 5.87 8.89 4.70
N GLU A 16 6.50 9.92 5.27
CA GLU A 16 5.84 11.22 5.39
C GLU A 16 5.56 11.81 4.01
N GLN A 17 6.54 11.71 3.11
CA GLN A 17 6.36 12.24 1.77
C GLN A 17 5.23 11.53 1.03
N LEU A 18 5.21 10.21 1.09
CA LEU A 18 4.16 9.48 0.40
C LEU A 18 2.80 9.73 1.04
N ALA A 19 2.76 9.79 2.37
CA ALA A 19 1.51 10.09 3.05
C ALA A 19 0.95 11.43 2.60
N GLN A 20 1.81 12.42 2.41
CA GLN A 20 1.36 13.72 1.94
C GLN A 20 0.73 13.63 0.56
N VAL A 21 1.28 12.79 -0.31
CA VAL A 21 0.72 12.62 -1.64
C VAL A 21 -0.71 12.07 -1.54
N PHE A 22 -0.94 11.15 -0.63
CA PHE A 22 -2.28 10.61 -0.42
C PHE A 22 -3.21 11.57 0.31
N GLY A 23 -2.65 12.58 0.98
CA GLY A 23 -3.44 13.43 1.86
C GLY A 23 -3.73 12.76 3.19
N TRP A 24 -2.90 11.85 3.62
CA TRP A 24 -3.07 11.10 4.85
C TRP A 24 -2.02 11.51 5.88
N ARG A 25 -2.29 11.18 7.15
CA ARG A 25 -1.26 11.29 8.16
C ARG A 25 -0.26 10.17 7.98
N GLN A 26 0.98 10.41 8.39
CA GLN A 26 2.01 9.40 8.29
C GLN A 26 1.63 8.13 9.04
N SER A 27 0.97 8.27 10.19
CA SER A 27 0.59 7.10 10.98
C SER A 27 -0.38 6.20 10.23
N ARG A 28 -1.26 6.77 9.41
CA ARG A 28 -2.17 5.96 8.62
C ARG A 28 -1.41 5.10 7.63
N LEU A 29 -0.46 5.72 6.92
CA LEU A 29 0.33 4.97 5.96
C LEU A 29 1.20 3.94 6.67
N SER A 30 1.79 4.31 7.79
CA SER A 30 2.60 3.38 8.56
C SER A 30 1.80 2.15 8.99
N ASN A 31 0.58 2.36 9.44
CA ASN A 31 -0.28 1.25 9.84
C ASN A 31 -0.60 0.32 8.68
N TYR A 32 -0.77 0.87 7.49
CA TYR A 32 -0.99 0.04 6.32
C TYR A 32 0.28 -0.71 5.93
N GLU A 33 1.44 -0.04 5.98
CA GLU A 33 2.70 -0.67 5.59
C GLU A 33 3.08 -1.82 6.52
N THR A 34 2.82 -1.66 7.79
CA THR A 34 3.20 -2.69 8.77
C THR A 34 2.17 -3.79 8.90
N GLY A 35 0.99 -3.58 8.33
CA GLY A 35 -0.08 -4.57 8.47
C GLY A 35 -0.87 -4.44 9.75
N LEU A 36 -0.59 -3.39 10.55
CA LEU A 36 -1.37 -3.15 11.74
C LEU A 36 -2.82 -2.86 11.40
N ARG A 37 -3.05 -2.21 10.28
CA ARG A 37 -4.38 -2.02 9.73
C ARG A 37 -4.38 -2.46 8.29
N GLN A 38 -5.50 -3.04 7.86
CA GLN A 38 -5.67 -3.45 6.47
C GLN A 38 -6.42 -2.36 5.72
N PRO A 39 -5.88 -1.87 4.61
CA PRO A 39 -6.66 -0.93 3.79
C PRO A 39 -7.81 -1.66 3.14
N GLY A 40 -8.94 -0.98 3.01
CA GLY A 40 -10.05 -1.54 2.27
C GLY A 40 -9.76 -1.57 0.78
N LEU A 41 -10.67 -2.16 0.00
CA LEU A 41 -10.44 -2.28 -1.43
C LEU A 41 -10.27 -0.93 -2.10
N HIS A 42 -11.08 0.03 -1.71
CA HIS A 42 -10.97 1.37 -2.28
C HIS A 42 -9.60 1.98 -2.01
N GLU A 43 -9.13 1.85 -0.78
CA GLU A 43 -7.82 2.38 -0.42
C GLU A 43 -6.71 1.63 -1.15
N CYS A 44 -6.86 0.32 -1.32
CA CYS A 44 -5.86 -0.45 -2.07
C CYS A 44 -5.76 0.06 -3.49
N ARG A 45 -6.88 0.33 -4.12
CA ARG A 45 -6.88 0.85 -5.49
C ARG A 45 -6.27 2.24 -5.54
N THR A 46 -6.60 3.10 -4.57
CA THR A 46 -6.02 4.43 -4.50
C THR A 46 -4.51 4.35 -4.36
N ILE A 47 -4.03 3.44 -3.53
CA ILE A 47 -2.59 3.27 -3.33
C ILE A 47 -1.93 2.87 -4.64
N VAL A 48 -2.48 1.87 -5.32
CA VAL A 48 -1.90 1.38 -6.57
C VAL A 48 -1.89 2.48 -7.63
N GLU A 49 -3.01 3.17 -7.78
CA GLU A 49 -3.11 4.24 -8.77
C GLU A 49 -2.11 5.35 -8.50
N THR A 50 -1.98 5.73 -7.24
CA THR A 50 -1.06 6.80 -6.88
C THR A 50 0.39 6.39 -7.11
N LEU A 51 0.74 5.16 -6.74
CA LEU A 51 2.10 4.68 -6.98
C LEU A 51 2.42 4.69 -8.47
N ASN A 52 1.46 4.32 -9.31
CA ASN A 52 1.67 4.34 -10.75
C ASN A 52 1.83 5.75 -11.29
N LYS A 53 1.06 6.69 -10.75
CA LYS A 53 1.20 8.09 -11.13
C LYS A 53 2.57 8.63 -10.77
N LEU A 54 3.16 8.10 -9.71
CA LEU A 54 4.48 8.54 -9.26
C LEU A 54 5.62 7.86 -10.00
N GLY A 55 5.31 6.93 -10.91
CA GLY A 55 6.32 6.33 -11.75
C GLY A 55 6.53 4.83 -11.57
N ARG A 56 5.80 4.21 -10.66
CA ARG A 56 5.89 2.75 -10.53
C ARG A 56 4.95 2.09 -11.52
N GLU A 57 5.25 0.84 -11.83
CA GLU A 57 4.36 0.02 -12.64
C GLU A 57 3.91 -1.14 -11.77
N CYS A 58 2.87 -0.91 -11.02
CA CYS A 58 2.40 -1.94 -10.12
C CYS A 58 0.92 -2.21 -10.34
N THR A 59 0.50 -3.37 -9.84
CA THR A 59 -0.89 -3.79 -9.93
C THR A 59 -1.38 -4.03 -8.51
N LEU A 60 -2.67 -4.23 -8.39
CA LEU A 60 -3.25 -4.55 -7.09
C LEU A 60 -2.58 -5.80 -6.51
N ASP A 61 -2.38 -6.83 -7.34
CA ASP A 61 -1.76 -8.06 -6.87
C ASP A 61 -0.29 -7.90 -6.54
N SER A 62 0.42 -6.99 -7.21
CA SER A 62 1.84 -6.83 -6.91
C SER A 62 2.05 -6.09 -5.59
N VAL A 63 1.18 -5.16 -5.26
CA VAL A 63 1.28 -4.40 -4.01
C VAL A 63 0.63 -5.16 -2.86
N PHE A 64 -0.48 -5.82 -3.14
CA PHE A 64 -1.22 -6.59 -2.14
C PHE A 64 -1.35 -8.03 -2.64
N PRO A 65 -0.28 -8.83 -2.51
CA PRO A 65 -0.30 -10.18 -3.07
C PRO A 65 -1.40 -11.04 -2.46
N PRO A 66 -2.08 -11.83 -3.28
CA PRO A 66 -3.16 -12.66 -2.76
C PRO A 66 -2.71 -13.58 -1.64
N GLY A 67 -1.46 -14.00 -1.68
CA GLY A 67 -0.97 -14.88 -0.64
C GLY A 67 -0.96 -14.26 0.72
N ASP A 68 -0.72 -12.95 0.81
CA ASP A 68 -0.72 -12.26 2.07
C ASP A 68 -2.12 -12.16 2.63
N ASN A 69 -3.10 -12.17 1.77
CA ASN A 69 -4.47 -12.05 2.21
C ASN A 69 -5.14 -13.37 2.38
N ALA A 70 -4.48 -14.42 1.99
CA ALA A 70 -5.09 -15.73 2.05
C ALA A 70 -5.53 -16.08 3.44
N ASP A 71 -4.78 -15.63 4.41
CA ASP A 71 -5.17 -15.94 5.77
C ASP A 71 -6.50 -15.36 6.09
N GLY A 72 -6.71 -14.16 5.72
CA GLY A 72 -7.98 -13.54 5.97
C GLY A 72 -9.08 -14.14 5.16
N ASN A 73 -8.74 -14.64 4.01
CA ASN A 73 -9.74 -15.19 3.19
C ASN A 73 -10.14 -16.55 3.52
N VAL A 74 -9.31 -17.19 4.26
CA VAL A 74 -9.63 -18.50 4.65
C VAL A 74 -10.96 -18.61 5.24
N THR A 75 -11.39 -17.54 5.73
CA THR A 75 -12.68 -17.57 6.31
C THR A 75 -13.75 -17.79 5.34
N GLU A 76 -13.50 -17.60 4.15
CA GLU A 76 -14.54 -17.71 3.28
C GLU A 76 -14.90 -18.85 2.96
#